data_05cf2f5499b50e26f95f301836abaa14
#
_entry.id   05cf2f5499b50e26f95f301836abaa14
#
_cell.length_a   1.000
_cell.length_b   1.000
_cell.length_c   1.000
_cell.angle_alpha   90.00
_cell.angle_beta   90.00
_cell.angle_gamma   90.00
#
_symmetry.space_group_name_H-M   'P 1'
#
loop_
_entity.id
_entity.type
_entity.pdbx_description
1 polymer ?
#
loop_
_entity_poly.entity_id
_entity_poly.type
_entity_poly.pdbx_seq_one_letter_code
_entity_poly.pdbx_strand_id
1 'polypeptide(L)'
;MEKLKININGKVAVVNSSGDTPLLWVLRDELKLTGTKFGCGRGLCGACTVHLNGVETRSCQTTIELLEPDDEVTTIEGLSKDNLHPVQEAWIEQDVPQCGYCQSGQIMTAVAFLKRNNNPNDEEIDSAMKMNICRCGTYQRIRKAMHSSSEKIRNGQK
;
A
#
# COMPACT_ATOMS: atom_id res chain seq x y z
N MET A 1 -24.75 -6.44 16.77
CA MET A 1 -23.65 -6.75 15.82
C MET A 1 -22.45 -7.16 16.65
N GLU A 2 -21.82 -8.24 16.28
CA GLU A 2 -20.60 -8.70 16.96
C GLU A 2 -19.46 -7.74 16.61
N LYS A 3 -18.74 -7.28 17.64
CA LYS A 3 -17.60 -6.37 17.45
C LYS A 3 -16.40 -7.17 16.98
N LEU A 4 -15.91 -6.89 15.80
CA LEU A 4 -14.72 -7.52 15.26
C LEU A 4 -13.46 -6.77 15.73
N LYS A 5 -12.39 -7.52 15.95
CA LYS A 5 -11.07 -6.97 16.30
C LYS A 5 -10.13 -7.19 15.14
N ILE A 6 -9.46 -6.14 14.69
CA ILE A 6 -8.52 -6.16 13.57
C ILE A 6 -7.23 -5.48 14.01
N ASN A 7 -6.07 -6.07 13.72
CA ASN A 7 -4.78 -5.42 13.97
C ASN A 7 -4.42 -4.53 12.78
N ILE A 8 -4.38 -3.22 13.02
CA ILE A 8 -4.08 -2.20 12.00
C ILE A 8 -2.89 -1.38 12.47
N ASN A 9 -1.80 -1.38 11.70
CA ASN A 9 -0.58 -0.61 11.99
C ASN A 9 -0.03 -0.89 13.40
N GLY A 10 -0.04 -2.16 13.81
CA GLY A 10 0.43 -2.62 15.12
C GLY A 10 -0.49 -2.25 16.29
N LYS A 11 -1.75 -1.87 16.02
CA LYS A 11 -2.76 -1.57 17.06
C LYS A 11 -4.04 -2.35 16.81
N VAL A 12 -4.61 -2.93 17.86
CA VAL A 12 -5.91 -3.60 17.77
C VAL A 12 -7.01 -2.55 17.73
N ALA A 13 -7.74 -2.51 16.63
CA ALA A 13 -8.94 -1.71 16.45
C ALA A 13 -10.19 -2.58 16.64
N VAL A 14 -11.19 -2.04 17.33
CA VAL A 14 -12.51 -2.65 17.46
C VAL A 14 -13.44 -1.96 16.48
N VAL A 15 -14.01 -2.74 15.55
CA VAL A 15 -14.86 -2.21 14.47
C VAL A 15 -16.30 -2.71 14.60
N ASN A 16 -17.25 -1.88 14.14
CA ASN A 16 -18.68 -2.16 14.24
C ASN A 16 -19.30 -2.55 12.88
N SER A 17 -18.50 -2.55 11.83
CA SER A 17 -18.91 -2.95 10.49
C SER A 17 -19.25 -4.45 10.45
N SER A 18 -20.20 -4.83 9.56
CA SER A 18 -20.51 -6.25 9.33
C SER A 18 -19.34 -6.98 8.67
N GLY A 19 -19.24 -8.30 8.88
CA GLY A 19 -18.10 -9.12 8.41
C GLY A 19 -17.88 -9.05 6.88
N ASP A 20 -18.93 -8.90 6.11
CA ASP A 20 -18.92 -8.77 4.64
C ASP A 20 -18.46 -7.37 4.14
N THR A 21 -18.20 -6.44 5.07
CA THR A 21 -17.71 -5.11 4.70
C THR A 21 -16.28 -5.19 4.17
N PRO A 22 -15.99 -4.64 2.96
CA PRO A 22 -14.63 -4.55 2.47
C PRO A 22 -13.73 -3.74 3.41
N LEU A 23 -12.54 -4.27 3.68
CA LEU A 23 -11.53 -3.65 4.54
C LEU A 23 -11.29 -2.17 4.19
N LEU A 24 -11.33 -1.82 2.89
CA LEU A 24 -11.19 -0.44 2.43
C LEU A 24 -12.11 0.54 3.14
N TRP A 25 -13.39 0.17 3.31
CA TRP A 25 -14.39 1.07 3.93
C TRP A 25 -14.21 1.14 5.44
N VAL A 26 -13.85 0.04 6.07
CA VAL A 26 -13.48 0.03 7.50
C VAL A 26 -12.31 0.98 7.76
N LEU A 27 -11.24 0.89 6.95
CA LEU A 27 -10.09 1.77 7.05
C LEU A 27 -10.49 3.25 6.90
N ARG A 28 -11.25 3.58 5.86
CA ARG A 28 -11.56 4.97 5.51
C ARG A 28 -12.67 5.58 6.35
N ASP A 29 -13.78 4.84 6.52
CA ASP A 29 -15.02 5.40 7.07
C ASP A 29 -15.11 5.22 8.59
N GLU A 30 -14.61 4.11 9.13
CA GLU A 30 -14.65 3.86 10.57
C GLU A 30 -13.35 4.32 11.25
N LEU A 31 -12.19 3.90 10.74
CA LEU A 31 -10.89 4.19 11.35
C LEU A 31 -10.26 5.52 10.87
N LYS A 32 -10.86 6.20 9.90
CA LYS A 32 -10.40 7.49 9.35
C LYS A 32 -8.99 7.45 8.71
N LEU A 33 -8.51 6.25 8.34
CA LEU A 33 -7.26 6.05 7.63
C LEU A 33 -7.49 6.28 6.12
N THR A 34 -7.50 7.54 5.70
CA THR A 34 -7.93 7.96 4.37
C THR A 34 -6.83 7.92 3.31
N GLY A 35 -5.60 7.58 3.68
CA GLY A 35 -4.48 7.40 2.76
C GLY A 35 -4.71 6.28 1.74
N THR A 36 -5.34 5.17 2.15
CA THR A 36 -5.81 4.12 1.25
C THR A 36 -7.00 4.62 0.43
N LYS A 37 -6.94 4.51 -0.92
CA LYS A 37 -7.92 5.17 -1.82
C LYS A 37 -8.85 4.16 -2.51
N PHE A 38 -10.09 4.57 -2.72
CA PHE A 38 -11.03 3.88 -3.61
C PHE A 38 -10.78 4.29 -5.06
N GLY A 39 -10.76 3.32 -5.98
CA GLY A 39 -10.70 3.58 -7.42
C GLY A 39 -11.71 2.71 -8.17
N CYS A 40 -11.36 1.48 -8.51
CA CYS A 40 -12.23 0.61 -9.33
C CYS A 40 -13.23 -0.25 -8.52
N GLY A 41 -12.97 -0.52 -7.23
CA GLY A 41 -13.76 -1.46 -6.41
C GLY A 41 -13.69 -2.92 -6.86
N ARG A 42 -12.79 -3.28 -7.77
CA ARG A 42 -12.70 -4.60 -8.42
C ARG A 42 -11.27 -5.19 -8.39
N GLY A 43 -10.39 -4.67 -7.54
CA GLY A 43 -9.01 -5.15 -7.39
C GLY A 43 -8.06 -4.80 -8.53
N LEU A 44 -8.49 -4.04 -9.56
CA LEU A 44 -7.72 -3.86 -10.81
C LEU A 44 -6.78 -2.65 -10.80
N CYS A 45 -7.12 -1.55 -10.10
CA CYS A 45 -6.40 -0.28 -10.23
C CYS A 45 -5.26 -0.07 -9.22
N GLY A 46 -5.20 -0.85 -8.16
CA GLY A 46 -4.16 -0.77 -7.14
C GLY A 46 -4.27 0.39 -6.15
N ALA A 47 -5.21 1.34 -6.29
CA ALA A 47 -5.33 2.50 -5.41
C ALA A 47 -5.61 2.13 -3.94
N CYS A 48 -6.23 0.98 -3.70
CA CYS A 48 -6.61 0.47 -2.38
C CYS A 48 -5.58 -0.50 -1.78
N THR A 49 -4.37 -0.57 -2.30
CA THR A 49 -3.35 -1.51 -1.82
C THR A 49 -2.96 -1.21 -0.38
N VAL A 50 -3.01 -2.23 0.45
CA VAL A 50 -2.44 -2.31 1.80
C VAL A 50 -1.53 -3.53 1.88
N HIS A 51 -0.80 -3.72 2.97
CA HIS A 51 -0.17 -5.01 3.25
C HIS A 51 -1.03 -5.81 4.23
N LEU A 52 -1.23 -7.07 3.93
CA LEU A 52 -1.73 -8.09 4.85
C LEU A 52 -0.56 -9.04 5.13
N ASN A 53 -0.07 -9.05 6.35
CA ASN A 53 1.12 -9.82 6.74
C ASN A 53 2.35 -9.53 5.84
N GLY A 54 2.50 -8.26 5.43
CA GLY A 54 3.59 -7.82 4.56
C GLY A 54 3.41 -8.08 3.06
N VAL A 55 2.28 -8.67 2.65
CA VAL A 55 1.95 -8.95 1.24
C VAL A 55 0.96 -7.91 0.71
N GLU A 56 1.21 -7.40 -0.50
CA GLU A 56 0.31 -6.45 -1.15
C GLU A 56 -1.07 -7.05 -1.39
N THR A 57 -2.08 -6.42 -0.83
CA THR A 57 -3.47 -6.89 -0.82
C THR A 57 -4.43 -5.78 -1.26
N ARG A 58 -5.44 -6.13 -2.03
CA ARG A 58 -6.47 -5.19 -2.52
C ARG A 58 -7.60 -5.07 -1.49
N SER A 59 -7.55 -4.08 -0.62
CA SER A 59 -8.52 -3.90 0.47
C SER A 59 -9.98 -3.73 0.01
N CYS A 60 -10.22 -3.34 -1.24
CA CYS A 60 -11.57 -3.26 -1.81
C CYS A 60 -12.17 -4.63 -2.14
N GLN A 61 -11.39 -5.70 -2.14
CA GLN A 61 -11.82 -7.08 -2.43
C GLN A 61 -11.66 -8.01 -1.22
N THR A 62 -11.11 -7.52 -0.13
CA THR A 62 -10.91 -8.29 1.10
C THR A 62 -11.97 -7.85 2.10
N THR A 63 -12.89 -8.74 2.46
CA THR A 63 -13.88 -8.48 3.52
C THR A 63 -13.23 -8.74 4.89
N ILE A 64 -13.72 -8.05 5.93
CA ILE A 64 -13.10 -8.15 7.25
C ILE A 64 -13.31 -9.50 7.92
N GLU A 65 -14.32 -10.27 7.54
CA GLU A 65 -14.53 -11.65 8.02
C GLU A 65 -13.47 -12.65 7.52
N LEU A 66 -12.71 -12.29 6.46
CA LEU A 66 -11.62 -13.10 5.93
C LEU A 66 -10.29 -12.88 6.67
N LEU A 67 -10.26 -11.91 7.59
CA LEU A 67 -9.06 -11.63 8.38
C LEU A 67 -9.02 -12.54 9.60
N GLU A 68 -7.90 -13.22 9.78
CA GLU A 68 -7.65 -14.04 10.96
C GLU A 68 -7.24 -13.14 12.17
N PRO A 69 -7.42 -13.62 13.42
CA PRO A 69 -7.11 -12.84 14.61
C PRO A 69 -5.65 -12.34 14.70
N ASP A 70 -4.72 -13.09 14.12
CA ASP A 70 -3.29 -12.78 14.12
C ASP A 70 -2.83 -12.01 12.88
N ASP A 71 -3.75 -11.72 11.95
CA ASP A 71 -3.42 -10.95 10.76
C ASP A 71 -3.07 -9.51 11.10
N GLU A 72 -1.99 -9.00 10.48
CA GLU A 72 -1.56 -7.61 10.57
C GLU A 72 -1.80 -6.88 9.27
N VAL A 73 -2.63 -5.85 9.33
CA VAL A 73 -2.85 -4.92 8.21
C VAL A 73 -1.96 -3.70 8.39
N THR A 74 -1.11 -3.42 7.39
CA THR A 74 -0.32 -2.18 7.34
C THR A 74 -0.84 -1.30 6.22
N THR A 75 -1.22 -0.06 6.55
CA THR A 75 -1.62 0.97 5.59
C THR A 75 -0.47 1.93 5.32
N ILE A 76 -0.65 2.86 4.38
CA ILE A 76 0.37 3.89 4.08
C ILE A 76 0.70 4.74 5.32
N GLU A 77 -0.25 4.96 6.22
CA GLU A 77 -0.05 5.69 7.47
C GLU A 77 0.83 4.92 8.48
N GLY A 78 0.85 3.60 8.38
CA GLY A 78 1.65 2.73 9.25
C GLY A 78 2.97 2.26 8.65
N LEU A 79 3.27 2.67 7.42
CA LEU A 79 4.46 2.20 6.71
C LEU A 79 5.77 2.62 7.37
N SER A 80 5.79 3.79 7.97
CA SER A 80 6.94 4.31 8.72
C SER A 80 6.47 5.14 9.91
N LYS A 81 7.19 5.04 11.04
CA LYS A 81 6.79 5.71 12.29
C LYS A 81 7.52 7.04 12.50
N ASP A 82 8.84 7.04 12.39
CA ASP A 82 9.69 8.16 12.78
C ASP A 82 10.41 8.81 11.59
N ASN A 83 10.81 8.02 10.61
CA ASN A 83 11.48 8.47 9.39
C ASN A 83 10.72 7.94 8.18
N LEU A 84 10.85 8.62 7.05
CA LEU A 84 10.28 8.12 5.80
C LEU A 84 10.90 6.77 5.42
N HIS A 85 10.07 5.88 4.89
CA HIS A 85 10.56 4.65 4.28
C HIS A 85 11.39 5.00 3.02
N PRO A 86 12.51 4.30 2.69
CA PRO A 86 13.33 4.59 1.50
C PRO A 86 12.55 4.76 0.20
N VAL A 87 11.44 4.03 0.04
CA VAL A 87 10.53 4.20 -1.10
C VAL A 87 9.84 5.57 -1.05
N GLN A 88 9.37 6.02 0.10
CA GLN A 88 8.72 7.33 0.24
C GLN A 88 9.72 8.46 -0.04
N GLU A 89 10.96 8.35 0.46
CA GLU A 89 12.02 9.31 0.15
C GLU A 89 12.30 9.40 -1.34
N ALA A 90 12.49 8.25 -2.00
CA ALA A 90 12.72 8.20 -3.44
C ALA A 90 11.55 8.78 -4.26
N TRP A 91 10.31 8.58 -3.80
CA TRP A 91 9.12 9.20 -4.42
C TRP A 91 9.15 10.72 -4.36
N ILE A 92 9.62 11.29 -3.25
CA ILE A 92 9.79 12.74 -3.07
C ILE A 92 10.94 13.24 -3.95
N GLU A 93 12.10 12.60 -3.90
CA GLU A 93 13.30 12.97 -4.65
C GLU A 93 13.08 12.97 -6.18
N GLN A 94 12.29 12.01 -6.67
CA GLN A 94 11.97 11.89 -8.09
C GLN A 94 10.73 12.70 -8.50
N ASP A 95 10.13 13.46 -7.59
CA ASP A 95 8.91 14.26 -7.82
C ASP A 95 7.82 13.45 -8.54
N VAL A 96 7.55 12.24 -8.03
CA VAL A 96 6.67 11.27 -8.70
C VAL A 96 5.23 11.75 -8.83
N PRO A 97 4.57 12.30 -7.77
CA PRO A 97 3.15 12.62 -7.83
C PRO A 97 2.81 13.77 -8.78
N GLN A 98 1.64 13.67 -9.44
CA GLN A 98 0.90 14.83 -9.93
C GLN A 98 -0.32 15.05 -9.03
N CYS A 99 -1.47 14.42 -9.33
CA CYS A 99 -2.66 14.56 -8.47
C CYS A 99 -2.51 13.89 -7.09
N GLY A 100 -1.59 12.94 -6.95
CA GLY A 100 -1.32 12.22 -5.71
C GLY A 100 -2.27 11.07 -5.39
N TYR A 101 -3.39 10.91 -6.10
CA TYR A 101 -4.45 9.98 -5.72
C TYR A 101 -4.02 8.50 -5.68
N CYS A 102 -3.24 8.04 -6.66
CA CYS A 102 -2.79 6.65 -6.73
C CYS A 102 -1.54 6.35 -5.90
N GLN A 103 -0.89 7.36 -5.33
CA GLN A 103 0.49 7.21 -4.85
C GLN A 103 0.61 6.33 -3.60
N SER A 104 -0.36 6.35 -2.70
CA SER A 104 -0.35 5.42 -1.55
C SER A 104 -0.33 3.95 -2.02
N GLY A 105 -1.20 3.59 -2.96
CA GLY A 105 -1.22 2.25 -3.53
C GLY A 105 0.06 1.91 -4.32
N GLN A 106 0.62 2.85 -5.07
CA GLN A 106 1.90 2.70 -5.77
C GLN A 106 3.04 2.40 -4.78
N ILE A 107 3.17 3.19 -3.72
CA ILE A 107 4.18 3.02 -2.69
C ILE A 107 4.03 1.68 -1.97
N MET A 108 2.81 1.31 -1.56
CA MET A 108 2.57 0.05 -0.86
C MET A 108 2.95 -1.16 -1.74
N THR A 109 2.61 -1.13 -3.04
CA THR A 109 3.04 -2.18 -3.99
C THR A 109 4.57 -2.20 -4.15
N ALA A 110 5.18 -1.02 -4.29
CA ALA A 110 6.63 -0.89 -4.45
C ALA A 110 7.40 -1.47 -3.24
N VAL A 111 6.97 -1.15 -2.03
CA VAL A 111 7.58 -1.66 -0.79
C VAL A 111 7.51 -3.18 -0.72
N ALA A 112 6.34 -3.77 -0.94
CA ALA A 112 6.18 -5.23 -0.91
C ALA A 112 7.02 -5.92 -1.99
N PHE A 113 7.10 -5.33 -3.18
CA PHE A 113 7.92 -5.87 -4.27
C PHE A 113 9.42 -5.78 -3.96
N LEU A 114 9.93 -4.62 -3.54
CA LEU A 114 11.35 -4.42 -3.24
C LEU A 114 11.84 -5.23 -2.04
N LYS A 115 10.94 -5.61 -1.13
CA LYS A 115 11.26 -6.56 -0.05
C LYS A 115 11.59 -7.96 -0.58
N ARG A 116 10.99 -8.36 -1.70
CA ARG A 116 11.22 -9.67 -2.35
C ARG A 116 12.36 -9.63 -3.39
N ASN A 117 12.49 -8.50 -4.09
CA ASN A 117 13.52 -8.28 -5.11
C ASN A 117 14.09 -6.86 -4.95
N ASN A 118 15.23 -6.76 -4.30
CA ASN A 118 15.86 -5.48 -3.98
C ASN A 118 16.83 -4.96 -5.06
N ASN A 119 16.92 -5.63 -6.21
CA ASN A 119 17.74 -5.20 -7.36
C ASN A 119 17.03 -5.49 -8.70
N PRO A 120 15.81 -4.95 -8.90
CA PRO A 120 15.02 -5.26 -10.09
C PRO A 120 15.54 -4.54 -11.33
N ASN A 121 15.36 -5.17 -12.49
CA ASN A 121 15.47 -4.52 -13.79
C ASN A 121 14.14 -3.84 -14.18
N ASP A 122 14.13 -3.12 -15.33
CA ASP A 122 12.96 -2.37 -15.81
C ASP A 122 11.74 -3.27 -16.06
N GLU A 123 11.95 -4.45 -16.65
CA GLU A 123 10.88 -5.40 -16.97
C GLU A 123 10.21 -5.95 -15.69
N GLU A 124 11.00 -6.24 -14.68
CA GLU A 124 10.52 -6.70 -13.37
C GLU A 124 9.74 -5.60 -12.65
N ILE A 125 10.22 -4.35 -12.72
CA ILE A 125 9.50 -3.18 -12.19
C ILE A 125 8.16 -3.01 -12.91
N ASP A 126 8.16 -3.00 -14.23
CA ASP A 126 6.95 -2.84 -15.03
C ASP A 126 5.94 -3.95 -14.74
N SER A 127 6.42 -5.19 -14.63
CA SER A 127 5.57 -6.34 -14.28
C SER A 127 4.96 -6.21 -12.88
N ALA A 128 5.73 -5.78 -11.89
CA ALA A 128 5.26 -5.60 -10.53
C ALA A 128 4.23 -4.46 -10.41
N MET A 129 4.45 -3.37 -11.14
CA MET A 129 3.65 -2.15 -11.05
C MET A 129 2.46 -2.09 -12.02
N LYS A 130 2.34 -3.02 -12.97
CA LYS A 130 1.31 -3.02 -14.04
C LYS A 130 -0.13 -2.93 -13.55
N MET A 131 -0.41 -3.43 -12.34
CA MET A 131 -1.74 -3.41 -11.73
C MET A 131 -1.99 -2.16 -10.88
N ASN A 132 -1.14 -1.14 -10.99
CA ASN A 132 -1.27 0.12 -10.30
C ASN A 132 -1.43 1.25 -11.33
N ILE A 133 -2.67 1.71 -11.53
CA ILE A 133 -3.01 2.69 -12.56
C ILE A 133 -2.71 4.11 -12.08
N CYS A 134 -1.95 4.86 -12.88
CA CYS A 134 -1.75 6.30 -12.71
C CYS A 134 -2.39 7.07 -13.87
N ARG A 135 -3.51 7.75 -13.64
CA ARG A 135 -4.20 8.52 -14.69
C ARG A 135 -3.38 9.72 -15.20
N CYS A 136 -2.50 10.27 -14.37
CA CYS A 136 -1.57 11.33 -14.74
C CYS A 136 -0.38 10.85 -15.56
N GLY A 137 -0.18 9.53 -15.67
CA GLY A 137 0.87 8.93 -16.52
C GLY A 137 2.29 9.10 -15.97
N THR A 138 2.48 9.16 -14.65
CA THR A 138 3.82 9.38 -14.03
C THR A 138 4.70 8.12 -14.01
N TYR A 139 4.44 7.13 -14.85
CA TYR A 139 5.11 5.82 -14.83
C TYR A 139 6.63 5.90 -14.97
N GLN A 140 7.15 6.83 -15.78
CA GLN A 140 8.60 7.03 -15.91
C GLN A 140 9.26 7.49 -14.62
N ARG A 141 8.59 8.38 -13.86
CA ARG A 141 9.06 8.82 -12.55
C ARG A 141 8.95 7.69 -11.53
N ILE A 142 7.86 6.90 -11.55
CA ILE A 142 7.70 5.70 -10.72
C ILE A 142 8.87 4.74 -10.94
N ARG A 143 9.21 4.41 -12.18
CA ARG A 143 10.34 3.52 -12.50
C ARG A 143 11.66 4.06 -11.96
N LYS A 144 11.95 5.34 -12.14
CA LYS A 144 13.14 5.99 -11.59
C LYS A 144 13.16 5.91 -10.06
N ALA A 145 12.03 6.18 -9.41
CA ALA A 145 11.90 6.07 -7.97
C ALA A 145 12.08 4.63 -7.46
N MET A 146 11.64 3.62 -8.22
CA MET A 146 11.87 2.21 -7.89
C MET A 146 13.38 1.88 -7.88
N HIS A 147 14.13 2.31 -8.89
CA HIS A 147 15.59 2.12 -8.91
C HIS A 147 16.28 2.85 -7.75
N SER A 148 15.93 4.11 -7.52
CA SER A 148 16.46 4.89 -6.40
C SER A 148 16.14 4.24 -5.04
N SER A 149 14.92 3.75 -4.86
CA SER A 149 14.50 3.01 -3.66
C SER A 149 15.32 1.73 -3.46
N SER A 150 15.51 0.98 -4.54
CA SER A 150 16.31 -0.25 -4.55
C SER A 150 17.75 0.03 -4.10
N GLU A 151 18.36 1.08 -4.59
CA GLU A 151 19.70 1.52 -4.22
C GLU A 151 19.80 1.91 -2.76
N LYS A 152 18.85 2.72 -2.26
CA LYS A 152 18.76 3.10 -0.84
C LYS A 152 18.64 1.88 0.08
N ILE A 153 17.79 0.92 -0.27
CA ILE A 153 17.57 -0.31 0.52
C ILE A 153 18.86 -1.14 0.56
N ARG A 154 19.55 -1.33 -0.56
CA ARG A 154 20.81 -2.09 -0.60
C ARG A 154 21.94 -1.41 0.18
N ASN A 155 21.97 -0.09 0.18
CA ASN A 155 22.97 0.70 0.93
C ASN A 155 22.65 0.81 2.43
N GLY A 156 21.61 0.13 2.92
CA GLY A 156 21.26 0.07 4.34
C GLY A 156 20.57 1.33 4.87
N GLN A 157 20.07 2.20 4.01
CA GLN A 157 19.16 3.27 4.41
C GLN A 157 17.79 2.67 4.74
N LYS A 158 17.58 2.45 6.04
CA LYS A 158 16.30 1.95 6.60
C LYS A 158 15.36 3.09 6.88
#